data_cb29f7706dbeaae180bfc6130b7a82fb
#
_entry.id   cb29f7706dbeaae180bfc6130b7a82fb
#
_cell.length_a   1.000
_cell.length_b   1.000
_cell.length_c   1.000
_cell.angle_alpha   90.00
_cell.angle_beta   90.00
_cell.angle_gamma   90.00
#
_symmetry.space_group_name_H-M   'P 1'
#
loop_
_entity.id
_entity.type
_entity.pdbx_description
1 polymer ?
#
loop_
_entity_poly.entity_id
_entity_poly.type
_entity_poly.pdbx_seq_one_letter_code
_entity_poly.pdbx_strand_id
1 'polypeptide(L)'
;QADIFAESSHGMSVLSCIGMNRPDIMTGTAPEASFWLLRSEDEYSEHLVEQDYWSAAVEFADSVGVDVINTSLGYYSFDDKSKNYKYRDLDGRHALMSRQASHIADKGMILVCSAGNSGAGSWKKITPPGDADNVLTVGAIDKRAVLATFSSVGNTADHRVKPDVVAVGVGSDVIRTDG
;
A
#
# COMPACT_ATOMS: atom_id res chain seq x y z
N GLN A 1 -17.16 10.59 -18.50
CA GLN A 1 -16.74 10.60 -17.09
C GLN A 1 -16.65 9.14 -16.67
N ALA A 2 -15.48 8.68 -16.28
CA ALA A 2 -15.32 7.30 -15.82
C ALA A 2 -16.16 7.09 -14.55
N ASP A 3 -16.85 5.94 -14.47
CA ASP A 3 -17.58 5.57 -13.26
C ASP A 3 -16.59 4.98 -12.25
N ILE A 4 -16.19 5.77 -11.28
CA ILE A 4 -15.24 5.39 -10.23
C ILE A 4 -15.68 4.15 -9.42
N PHE A 5 -16.96 3.80 -9.46
CA PHE A 5 -17.48 2.61 -8.78
C PHE A 5 -17.42 1.35 -9.65
N ALA A 6 -17.20 1.49 -10.96
CA ALA A 6 -17.15 0.38 -11.90
C ALA A 6 -15.72 -0.04 -12.29
N GLU A 7 -14.68 0.68 -11.83
CA GLU A 7 -13.31 0.41 -12.26
C GLU A 7 -12.67 -0.74 -11.49
N SER A 8 -12.26 -0.56 -10.25
CA SER A 8 -11.57 -1.59 -9.48
C SER A 8 -12.24 -1.87 -8.13
N SER A 9 -12.36 -3.14 -7.76
CA SER A 9 -12.86 -3.56 -6.44
C SER A 9 -11.77 -3.61 -5.37
N HIS A 10 -10.50 -3.33 -5.71
CA HIS A 10 -9.38 -3.46 -4.78
C HIS A 10 -9.55 -2.57 -3.54
N GLY A 11 -9.87 -1.28 -3.71
CA GLY A 11 -10.11 -0.37 -2.58
C GLY A 11 -11.26 -0.83 -1.68
N MET A 12 -12.34 -1.36 -2.26
CA MET A 12 -13.46 -1.95 -1.49
C MET A 12 -13.00 -3.16 -0.67
N SER A 13 -12.23 -4.05 -1.27
CA SER A 13 -11.69 -5.24 -0.58
C SER A 13 -10.81 -4.84 0.59
N VAL A 14 -9.93 -3.88 0.41
CA VAL A 14 -9.05 -3.35 1.47
C VAL A 14 -9.88 -2.69 2.58
N LEU A 15 -10.83 -1.81 2.22
CA LEU A 15 -11.69 -1.14 3.18
C LEU A 15 -12.52 -2.14 3.99
N SER A 16 -13.00 -3.22 3.38
CA SER A 16 -13.79 -4.23 4.09
C SER A 16 -13.01 -4.92 5.21
N CYS A 17 -11.71 -5.14 5.03
CA CYS A 17 -10.85 -5.71 6.07
C CYS A 17 -10.70 -4.78 7.28
N ILE A 18 -10.87 -3.47 7.09
CA ILE A 18 -10.68 -2.47 8.14
C ILE A 18 -12.02 -2.03 8.73
N GLY A 19 -12.95 -1.59 7.89
CA GLY A 19 -14.13 -0.83 8.31
C GLY A 19 -15.47 -1.56 8.19
N MET A 20 -15.51 -2.82 7.73
CA MET A 20 -16.77 -3.55 7.64
C MET A 20 -17.40 -3.70 9.02
N ASN A 21 -18.70 -3.37 9.14
CA ASN A 21 -19.44 -3.47 10.39
C ASN A 21 -20.78 -4.23 10.17
N ARG A 22 -20.68 -5.51 9.88
CA ARG A 22 -21.81 -6.45 9.73
C ARG A 22 -21.49 -7.73 10.49
N PRO A 23 -21.76 -7.78 11.81
CA PRO A 23 -21.35 -8.90 12.67
C PRO A 23 -21.78 -10.29 12.18
N ASP A 24 -22.94 -10.38 11.50
CA ASP A 24 -23.44 -11.65 10.95
C ASP A 24 -22.74 -12.09 9.64
N ILE A 25 -21.92 -11.21 9.05
CA ILE A 25 -21.21 -11.45 7.79
C ILE A 25 -19.71 -11.31 8.00
N MET A 26 -19.26 -10.10 8.35
CA MET A 26 -17.85 -9.76 8.53
C MET A 26 -17.73 -8.51 9.39
N THR A 27 -16.77 -8.51 10.30
CA THR A 27 -16.37 -7.33 11.07
C THR A 27 -14.90 -7.04 10.78
N GLY A 28 -14.61 -5.83 10.34
CA GLY A 28 -13.26 -5.35 10.12
C GLY A 28 -12.51 -5.06 11.42
N THR A 29 -11.24 -4.71 11.30
CA THR A 29 -10.37 -4.48 12.48
C THR A 29 -10.63 -3.14 13.19
N ALA A 30 -11.28 -2.18 12.51
CA ALA A 30 -11.65 -0.87 13.03
C ALA A 30 -13.04 -0.42 12.53
N PRO A 31 -14.13 -1.16 12.88
CA PRO A 31 -15.45 -0.96 12.29
C PRO A 31 -16.12 0.36 12.69
N GLU A 32 -15.63 1.04 13.71
CA GLU A 32 -16.16 2.32 14.20
C GLU A 32 -15.28 3.53 13.81
N ALA A 33 -14.21 3.30 13.03
CA ALA A 33 -13.37 4.38 12.53
C ALA A 33 -14.11 5.21 11.48
N SER A 34 -13.74 6.48 11.36
CA SER A 34 -14.16 7.35 10.26
C SER A 34 -13.14 7.26 9.12
N PHE A 35 -13.62 7.29 7.87
CA PHE A 35 -12.77 7.06 6.71
C PHE A 35 -12.83 8.22 5.71
N TRP A 36 -11.66 8.60 5.22
CA TRP A 36 -11.48 9.31 3.97
C TRP A 36 -11.01 8.32 2.91
N LEU A 37 -11.74 8.23 1.80
CA LEU A 37 -11.38 7.35 0.68
C LEU A 37 -10.80 8.22 -0.44
N LEU A 38 -9.52 8.04 -0.71
CA LEU A 38 -8.77 8.84 -1.68
C LEU A 38 -8.30 7.92 -2.80
N ARG A 39 -8.61 8.32 -4.05
CA ARG A 39 -8.17 7.61 -5.23
C ARG A 39 -6.96 8.31 -5.83
N SER A 40 -5.87 7.56 -6.01
CA SER A 40 -4.63 8.02 -6.62
C SER A 40 -4.19 7.20 -7.83
N GLU A 41 -4.92 6.11 -8.15
CA GLU A 41 -4.56 5.15 -9.19
C GLU A 41 -5.38 5.31 -10.47
N ASP A 42 -4.74 5.09 -11.61
CA ASP A 42 -5.38 4.84 -12.90
C ASP A 42 -5.29 3.33 -13.22
N GLU A 43 -6.41 2.65 -13.31
CA GLU A 43 -6.44 1.19 -13.55
C GLU A 43 -5.86 0.80 -14.92
N TYR A 44 -5.81 1.72 -15.87
CA TYR A 44 -5.46 1.43 -17.27
C TYR A 44 -4.02 1.81 -17.63
N SER A 45 -3.28 2.43 -16.72
CA SER A 45 -1.92 2.86 -16.96
C SER A 45 -1.08 2.82 -15.70
N GLU A 46 0.24 2.74 -15.86
CA GLU A 46 1.20 2.73 -14.76
C GLU A 46 2.26 3.80 -15.05
N HIS A 47 1.99 5.02 -14.61
CA HIS A 47 2.84 6.18 -14.89
C HIS A 47 3.42 6.80 -13.61
N LEU A 48 4.59 7.42 -13.74
CA LEU A 48 5.21 8.12 -12.60
C LEU A 48 4.32 9.19 -11.97
N VAL A 49 3.41 9.79 -12.75
CA VAL A 49 2.48 10.83 -12.27
C VAL A 49 1.53 10.31 -11.17
N GLU A 50 1.31 9.00 -11.08
CA GLU A 50 0.50 8.43 -10.01
C GLU A 50 1.13 8.63 -8.63
N GLN A 51 2.44 8.73 -8.56
CA GLN A 51 3.12 9.13 -7.32
C GLN A 51 2.83 10.58 -6.92
N ASP A 52 2.60 11.47 -7.88
CA ASP A 52 2.17 12.85 -7.62
C ASP A 52 0.71 12.86 -7.13
N TYR A 53 -0.16 12.04 -7.71
CA TYR A 53 -1.56 11.88 -7.25
C TYR A 53 -1.59 11.33 -5.82
N TRP A 54 -0.79 10.30 -5.53
CA TRP A 54 -0.68 9.76 -4.17
C TRP A 54 -0.13 10.82 -3.21
N SER A 55 0.88 11.59 -3.62
CA SER A 55 1.45 12.67 -2.81
C SER A 55 0.40 13.74 -2.47
N ALA A 56 -0.40 14.16 -3.45
CA ALA A 56 -1.51 15.09 -3.23
C ALA A 56 -2.57 14.50 -2.29
N ALA A 57 -2.86 13.20 -2.39
CA ALA A 57 -3.81 12.52 -1.52
C ALA A 57 -3.33 12.51 -0.05
N VAL A 58 -2.06 12.23 0.21
CA VAL A 58 -1.53 12.23 1.59
C VAL A 58 -1.38 13.64 2.16
N GLU A 59 -1.11 14.65 1.33
CA GLU A 59 -1.14 16.06 1.74
C GLU A 59 -2.57 16.50 2.11
N PHE A 60 -3.57 16.07 1.36
CA PHE A 60 -4.97 16.28 1.72
C PHE A 60 -5.29 15.60 3.06
N ALA A 61 -4.86 14.35 3.25
CA ALA A 61 -5.08 13.61 4.50
C ALA A 61 -4.48 14.36 5.71
N ASP A 62 -3.28 14.91 5.57
CA ASP A 62 -2.66 15.79 6.58
C ASP A 62 -3.53 17.01 6.87
N SER A 63 -4.02 17.68 5.81
CA SER A 63 -4.81 18.91 5.94
C SER A 63 -6.14 18.75 6.67
N VAL A 64 -6.72 17.54 6.64
CA VAL A 64 -7.99 17.22 7.32
C VAL A 64 -7.80 16.47 8.64
N GLY A 65 -6.55 16.26 9.06
CA GLY A 65 -6.21 15.71 10.37
C GLY A 65 -6.42 14.19 10.48
N VAL A 66 -6.04 13.43 9.45
CA VAL A 66 -6.07 11.96 9.49
C VAL A 66 -4.99 11.42 10.42
N ASP A 67 -5.33 10.44 11.26
CA ASP A 67 -4.38 9.81 12.19
C ASP A 67 -3.57 8.68 11.53
N VAL A 68 -4.23 7.89 10.67
CA VAL A 68 -3.65 6.68 10.05
C VAL A 68 -3.93 6.68 8.55
N ILE A 69 -2.90 6.46 7.74
CA ILE A 69 -3.01 6.28 6.30
C ILE A 69 -2.68 4.83 5.95
N ASN A 70 -3.62 4.13 5.31
CA ASN A 70 -3.37 2.82 4.72
C ASN A 70 -3.05 2.96 3.23
N THR A 71 -1.89 2.47 2.82
CA THR A 71 -1.40 2.47 1.44
C THR A 71 -1.18 1.04 0.97
N SER A 72 -2.19 0.47 0.31
CA SER A 72 -2.15 -0.89 -0.24
C SER A 72 -1.81 -0.90 -1.73
N LEU A 73 -0.82 -0.11 -2.12
CA LEU A 73 -0.30 0.01 -3.48
C LEU A 73 1.22 0.17 -3.44
N GLY A 74 1.85 0.14 -4.61
CA GLY A 74 3.30 0.36 -4.68
C GLY A 74 3.86 0.11 -6.08
N TYR A 75 4.91 0.82 -6.44
CA TYR A 75 5.45 0.88 -7.79
C TYR A 75 6.90 0.43 -7.86
N TYR A 76 7.25 -0.27 -8.93
CA TYR A 76 8.63 -0.51 -9.35
C TYR A 76 8.77 -0.61 -10.87
N SER A 77 7.68 -0.86 -11.58
CA SER A 77 7.63 -1.03 -13.03
C SER A 77 6.56 -0.13 -13.62
N PHE A 78 6.89 0.60 -14.64
CA PHE A 78 6.04 1.57 -15.32
C PHE A 78 5.86 1.20 -16.79
N ASP A 79 4.87 1.79 -17.46
CA ASP A 79 4.63 1.61 -18.90
C ASP A 79 5.86 2.06 -19.70
N ASP A 80 6.44 3.21 -19.37
CA ASP A 80 7.77 3.59 -19.82
C ASP A 80 8.82 2.83 -19.02
N LYS A 81 9.32 1.74 -19.57
CA LYS A 81 10.32 0.88 -18.92
C LYS A 81 11.64 1.59 -18.57
N SER A 82 11.91 2.73 -19.18
CA SER A 82 13.09 3.56 -18.82
C SER A 82 12.98 4.17 -17.42
N LYS A 83 11.75 4.24 -16.88
CA LYS A 83 11.43 4.77 -15.55
C LYS A 83 11.41 3.71 -14.45
N ASN A 84 11.52 2.43 -14.80
CA ASN A 84 11.50 1.34 -13.83
C ASN A 84 12.56 1.52 -12.76
N TYR A 85 12.16 1.34 -11.51
CA TYR A 85 13.09 1.31 -10.39
C TYR A 85 14.00 0.08 -10.45
N LYS A 86 15.19 0.25 -9.93
CA LYS A 86 16.19 -0.80 -9.72
C LYS A 86 16.33 -1.03 -8.22
N TYR A 87 16.88 -2.17 -7.83
CA TYR A 87 17.08 -2.47 -6.40
C TYR A 87 17.81 -1.34 -5.65
N ARG A 88 18.83 -0.76 -6.27
CA ARG A 88 19.60 0.35 -5.69
C ARG A 88 18.78 1.60 -5.36
N ASP A 89 17.59 1.71 -5.97
CA ASP A 89 16.69 2.87 -5.82
C ASP A 89 15.74 2.70 -4.61
N LEU A 90 15.76 1.52 -3.95
CA LEU A 90 14.97 1.21 -2.76
C LEU A 90 15.68 1.67 -1.49
N ASP A 91 15.93 2.94 -1.36
CA ASP A 91 16.65 3.55 -0.24
C ASP A 91 15.77 4.50 0.62
N GLY A 92 14.46 4.51 0.35
CA GLY A 92 13.50 5.40 1.01
C GLY A 92 13.58 6.86 0.55
N ARG A 93 14.48 7.17 -0.38
CA ARG A 93 14.79 8.55 -0.80
C ARG A 93 14.71 8.78 -2.31
N HIS A 94 14.86 7.73 -3.10
CA HIS A 94 14.84 7.84 -4.56
C HIS A 94 13.43 8.09 -5.09
N ALA A 95 12.46 7.25 -4.73
CA ALA A 95 11.06 7.41 -5.15
C ALA A 95 10.41 8.65 -4.51
N LEU A 96 9.63 9.39 -5.30
CA LEU A 96 8.91 10.56 -4.80
C LEU A 96 8.00 10.18 -3.62
N MET A 97 7.19 9.14 -3.79
CA MET A 97 6.25 8.72 -2.76
C MET A 97 6.94 8.21 -1.48
N SER A 98 8.14 7.64 -1.56
CA SER A 98 8.89 7.24 -0.36
C SER A 98 9.37 8.44 0.44
N ARG A 99 9.83 9.50 -0.24
CA ARG A 99 10.17 10.77 0.43
C ARG A 99 8.96 11.40 1.08
N GLN A 100 7.84 11.45 0.37
CA GLN A 100 6.60 12.01 0.90
C GLN A 100 6.05 11.17 2.06
N ALA A 101 6.12 9.85 1.98
CA ALA A 101 5.72 8.97 3.07
C ALA A 101 6.50 9.26 4.35
N SER A 102 7.83 9.37 4.26
CA SER A 102 8.67 9.73 5.41
C SER A 102 8.33 11.13 5.95
N HIS A 103 8.13 12.10 5.06
CA HIS A 103 7.79 13.47 5.46
C HIS A 103 6.45 13.56 6.19
N ILE A 104 5.43 12.86 5.71
CA ILE A 104 4.11 12.81 6.34
C ILE A 104 4.17 12.07 7.69
N ALA A 105 4.92 10.98 7.78
CA ALA A 105 5.12 10.26 9.04
C ALA A 105 5.81 11.14 10.11
N ASP A 106 6.76 11.98 9.71
CA ASP A 106 7.43 12.93 10.61
C ASP A 106 6.47 13.98 11.20
N LYS A 107 5.31 14.20 10.58
CA LYS A 107 4.24 15.07 11.12
C LYS A 107 3.38 14.39 12.18
N GLY A 108 3.59 13.10 12.44
CA GLY A 108 2.90 12.35 13.47
C GLY A 108 1.79 11.41 12.99
N MET A 109 1.55 11.33 11.68
CA MET A 109 0.64 10.34 11.10
C MET A 109 1.28 8.96 11.04
N ILE A 110 0.50 7.91 11.24
CA ILE A 110 0.93 6.53 11.05
C ILE A 110 0.64 6.12 9.61
N LEU A 111 1.69 5.88 8.82
CA LEU A 111 1.55 5.32 7.49
C LEU A 111 1.80 3.81 7.53
N VAL A 112 0.81 3.05 7.07
CA VAL A 112 0.87 1.59 6.94
C VAL A 112 0.92 1.24 5.46
N CYS A 113 2.02 0.63 5.02
CA CYS A 113 2.28 0.36 3.62
C CYS A 113 2.39 -1.14 3.35
N SER A 114 1.86 -1.58 2.21
CA SER A 114 2.11 -2.93 1.71
C SER A 114 3.59 -3.12 1.38
N ALA A 115 4.14 -4.29 1.67
CA ALA A 115 5.46 -4.68 1.18
C ALA A 115 5.48 -4.90 -0.35
N GLY A 116 4.32 -5.15 -0.94
CA GLY A 116 4.15 -5.49 -2.36
C GLY A 116 3.89 -6.98 -2.60
N ASN A 117 3.51 -7.30 -3.83
CA ASN A 117 3.07 -8.64 -4.27
C ASN A 117 4.06 -9.31 -5.26
N SER A 118 5.32 -8.93 -5.22
CA SER A 118 6.32 -9.35 -6.20
C SER A 118 7.17 -10.54 -5.76
N GLY A 119 6.89 -11.15 -4.62
CA GLY A 119 7.70 -12.22 -4.00
C GLY A 119 7.94 -13.43 -4.90
N ALA A 120 6.94 -13.84 -5.69
CA ALA A 120 7.06 -14.94 -6.65
C ALA A 120 7.68 -14.52 -7.99
N GLY A 121 7.77 -13.22 -8.28
CA GLY A 121 8.30 -12.67 -9.53
C GLY A 121 9.81 -12.50 -9.53
N SER A 122 10.32 -11.93 -10.60
CA SER A 122 11.75 -11.61 -10.72
C SER A 122 12.20 -10.46 -9.82
N TRP A 123 11.31 -9.53 -9.52
CA TRP A 123 11.60 -8.39 -8.64
C TRP A 123 11.86 -8.83 -7.19
N LYS A 124 10.98 -9.60 -6.60
CA LYS A 124 11.00 -10.15 -5.23
C LYS A 124 11.04 -9.12 -4.10
N LYS A 125 11.49 -7.92 -4.37
CA LYS A 125 11.75 -6.88 -3.37
C LYS A 125 10.50 -6.09 -3.03
N ILE A 126 10.55 -5.40 -1.88
CA ILE A 126 9.55 -4.41 -1.50
C ILE A 126 9.37 -3.36 -2.60
N THR A 127 8.26 -2.66 -2.56
CA THR A 127 7.95 -1.59 -3.51
C THR A 127 7.77 -0.27 -2.77
N PRO A 128 8.23 0.86 -3.32
CA PRO A 128 7.86 2.17 -2.81
C PRO A 128 6.33 2.34 -2.69
N PRO A 129 5.83 2.92 -1.57
CA PRO A 129 6.56 3.61 -0.51
C PRO A 129 6.97 2.71 0.66
N GLY A 130 6.84 1.38 0.56
CA GLY A 130 7.21 0.45 1.63
C GLY A 130 8.70 0.46 2.00
N ASP A 131 9.56 1.04 1.18
CA ASP A 131 10.98 1.24 1.47
C ASP A 131 11.28 2.53 2.27
N ALA A 132 10.28 3.38 2.53
CA ALA A 132 10.45 4.62 3.28
C ALA A 132 10.89 4.36 4.74
N ASP A 133 11.55 5.36 5.36
CA ASP A 133 12.14 5.19 6.70
C ASP A 133 11.08 5.03 7.79
N ASN A 134 10.14 5.94 7.86
CA ASN A 134 9.22 6.12 8.98
C ASN A 134 7.82 5.55 8.70
N VAL A 135 7.70 4.53 7.83
CA VAL A 135 6.44 3.85 7.56
C VAL A 135 6.43 2.44 8.13
N LEU A 136 5.27 1.95 8.52
CA LEU A 136 5.08 0.57 8.94
C LEU A 136 4.82 -0.28 7.68
N THR A 137 5.82 -1.01 7.23
CA THR A 137 5.71 -1.89 6.06
C THR A 137 5.28 -3.28 6.48
N VAL A 138 4.23 -3.79 5.85
CA VAL A 138 3.56 -5.04 6.22
C VAL A 138 3.71 -6.07 5.11
N GLY A 139 4.32 -7.20 5.45
CA GLY A 139 4.37 -8.41 4.61
C GLY A 139 3.21 -9.35 4.89
N ALA A 140 2.99 -10.32 4.01
CA ALA A 140 1.90 -11.27 4.11
C ALA A 140 2.36 -12.67 4.51
N ILE A 141 1.62 -13.28 5.45
CA ILE A 141 1.75 -14.69 5.85
C ILE A 141 0.41 -15.42 5.73
N ASP A 142 0.42 -16.74 5.80
CA ASP A 142 -0.78 -17.55 5.99
C ASP A 142 -1.14 -17.71 7.48
N LYS A 143 -2.26 -18.37 7.76
CA LYS A 143 -2.74 -18.64 9.14
C LYS A 143 -1.79 -19.54 9.95
N ARG A 144 -0.79 -20.17 9.33
CA ARG A 144 0.24 -21.01 9.97
C ARG A 144 1.56 -20.25 10.15
N ALA A 145 1.55 -18.93 9.94
CA ALA A 145 2.73 -18.06 9.97
C ALA A 145 3.78 -18.39 8.89
N VAL A 146 3.36 -19.01 7.78
CA VAL A 146 4.24 -19.26 6.64
C VAL A 146 4.17 -18.05 5.70
N LEU A 147 5.34 -17.57 5.25
CA LEU A 147 5.43 -16.44 4.32
C LEU A 147 4.62 -16.74 3.05
N ALA A 148 3.76 -15.82 2.68
CA ALA A 148 3.01 -15.88 1.43
C ALA A 148 3.98 -15.81 0.24
N THR A 149 3.80 -16.67 -0.75
CA THR A 149 4.68 -16.73 -1.92
C THR A 149 4.73 -15.43 -2.71
N PHE A 150 3.61 -14.67 -2.69
CA PHE A 150 3.52 -13.37 -3.36
C PHE A 150 4.12 -12.22 -2.53
N SER A 151 4.26 -12.38 -1.20
CA SER A 151 4.75 -11.28 -0.35
C SER A 151 6.15 -10.86 -0.75
N SER A 152 6.31 -9.60 -1.08
CA SER A 152 7.62 -9.01 -1.32
C SER A 152 8.48 -9.01 -0.06
N VAL A 153 9.80 -9.08 -0.26
CA VAL A 153 10.79 -9.16 0.83
C VAL A 153 11.84 -8.06 0.71
N GLY A 154 12.44 -7.73 1.84
CA GLY A 154 13.59 -6.80 1.90
C GLY A 154 14.92 -7.51 1.60
N ASN A 155 16.03 -6.98 2.02
CA ASN A 155 16.21 -5.66 2.63
C ASN A 155 16.07 -4.52 1.61
N THR A 156 16.02 -3.27 2.14
CA THR A 156 16.21 -2.07 1.31
C THR A 156 17.65 -2.04 0.75
N ALA A 157 17.88 -1.14 -0.21
CA ALA A 157 19.23 -0.99 -0.82
C ALA A 157 20.27 -0.46 0.17
N ASP A 158 19.83 0.32 1.14
CA ASP A 158 20.64 0.84 2.24
C ASP A 158 20.67 -0.08 3.47
N HIS A 159 20.27 -1.37 3.28
CA HIS A 159 20.36 -2.47 4.25
C HIS A 159 19.41 -2.39 5.45
N ARG A 160 18.40 -1.53 5.45
CA ARG A 160 17.35 -1.59 6.49
C ARG A 160 16.51 -2.86 6.33
N VAL A 161 16.10 -3.44 7.46
CA VAL A 161 15.19 -4.58 7.48
C VAL A 161 13.78 -4.11 7.15
N LYS A 162 13.19 -4.65 6.08
CA LYS A 162 11.80 -4.47 5.68
C LYS A 162 11.27 -5.80 5.13
N PRO A 163 9.97 -6.09 5.23
CA PRO A 163 8.95 -5.36 5.97
C PRO A 163 9.23 -5.34 7.48
N ASP A 164 8.61 -4.39 8.21
CA ASP A 164 8.77 -4.25 9.67
C ASP A 164 8.01 -5.33 10.42
N VAL A 165 6.83 -5.68 9.90
CA VAL A 165 5.93 -6.68 10.48
C VAL A 165 5.30 -7.53 9.38
N VAL A 166 4.62 -8.60 9.78
CA VAL A 166 3.82 -9.44 8.91
C VAL A 166 2.41 -9.62 9.48
N ALA A 167 1.44 -9.79 8.60
CA ALA A 167 0.06 -10.07 8.96
C ALA A 167 -0.52 -11.17 8.07
N VAL A 168 -1.62 -11.78 8.51
CA VAL A 168 -2.32 -12.79 7.71
C VAL A 168 -2.94 -12.11 6.49
N GLY A 169 -2.43 -12.46 5.31
CA GLY A 169 -2.87 -11.95 4.01
C GLY A 169 -3.27 -13.03 3.02
N VAL A 170 -3.11 -14.31 3.40
CA VAL A 170 -3.52 -15.44 2.56
C VAL A 170 -4.87 -15.96 3.03
N GLY A 171 -5.85 -16.01 2.12
CA GLY A 171 -7.19 -16.50 2.39
C GLY A 171 -7.97 -15.58 3.34
N SER A 172 -7.73 -14.28 3.27
CA SER A 172 -8.54 -13.28 3.96
C SER A 172 -9.88 -13.13 3.26
N ASP A 173 -10.95 -13.12 4.05
CA ASP A 173 -12.28 -12.80 3.54
C ASP A 173 -12.37 -11.30 3.24
N VAL A 174 -12.98 -10.95 2.11
CA VAL A 174 -13.13 -9.56 1.65
C VAL A 174 -14.48 -9.36 0.99
N ILE A 175 -15.00 -8.15 1.03
CA ILE A 175 -16.17 -7.76 0.25
C ILE A 175 -15.71 -7.21 -1.11
N ARG A 176 -16.42 -7.64 -2.15
CA ARG A 176 -16.18 -7.20 -3.53
C ARG A 176 -17.46 -6.60 -4.11
N THR A 177 -17.31 -5.85 -5.20
CA THR A 177 -18.45 -5.21 -5.89
C THR A 177 -19.16 -6.15 -6.86
N ASP A 178 -18.56 -7.27 -7.18
CA ASP A 178 -19.06 -8.26 -8.15
C ASP A 178 -19.88 -9.40 -7.50
N GLY A 179 -20.28 -9.27 -6.25
CA GLY A 179 -21.24 -10.11 -5.53
C GLY A 179 -20.62 -11.27 -4.79
#